data_ff04531549fc504e587c68215fb8cd1d
#
_entry.id   ff04531549fc504e587c68215fb8cd1d
#
_cell.length_a   1.000
_cell.length_b   1.000
_cell.length_c   1.000
_cell.angle_alpha   90.00
_cell.angle_beta   90.00
_cell.angle_gamma   90.00
#
_symmetry.space_group_name_H-M   'P 1'
#
loop_
_entity.id
_entity.type
_entity.pdbx_description
1 polymer ?
#
loop_
_entity_poly.entity_id
_entity_poly.type
_entity_poly.pdbx_seq_one_letter_code
_entity_poly.pdbx_strand_id
1 'polypeptide(L)'
;MTNNYSYPADEYRCLVNLNLYDSPNCTRLATQAAVGRHLQILSQTPVEEALEVRLCEDGYTAWLPVQEHAGLEKAETRYRAIALSPDEIEERIPTVIVFMKAAMQQPNYYLWGGTVEPNYDCSGLMQAAFAASGIWLPRDSYQQADFTQPIEFEQLRPGDLVFFAKAERVNHVGLHLGDGHYIHSSGKETGRNGIAIDRLSEDGDEIARSYFRQLVGAGRVVASYQPSLVSCT
;
A
#
# COMPACT_ATOMS: atom_id res chain seq x y z
N MET A 1 -28.31 34.36 -2.23
CA MET A 1 -26.87 34.02 -2.48
C MET A 1 -26.42 33.24 -1.26
N THR A 2 -26.57 31.91 -1.30
CA THR A 2 -26.13 31.00 -0.22
C THR A 2 -24.66 30.73 -0.46
N ASN A 3 -23.80 31.32 0.38
CA ASN A 3 -22.39 30.97 0.43
C ASN A 3 -22.27 29.53 0.89
N ASN A 4 -22.09 28.61 -0.04
CA ASN A 4 -21.62 27.24 0.23
C ASN A 4 -20.14 27.28 0.58
N TYR A 5 -19.81 27.71 1.80
CA TYR A 5 -18.52 27.35 2.38
C TYR A 5 -18.60 25.88 2.77
N SER A 6 -18.10 24.97 1.92
CA SER A 6 -17.82 23.63 2.34
C SER A 6 -16.67 23.72 3.35
N TYR A 7 -16.96 23.55 4.64
CA TYR A 7 -15.93 23.34 5.63
C TYR A 7 -15.16 22.08 5.21
N PRO A 8 -13.82 22.14 5.17
CA PRO A 8 -13.05 20.94 4.90
C PRO A 8 -13.42 19.87 5.93
N ALA A 9 -13.67 18.65 5.46
CA ALA A 9 -14.04 17.52 6.30
C ALA A 9 -13.10 17.43 7.51
N ASP A 10 -13.66 17.14 8.69
CA ASP A 10 -12.89 16.91 9.90
C ASP A 10 -11.92 15.73 9.65
N GLU A 11 -10.71 15.90 10.11
CA GLU A 11 -9.66 14.90 10.02
C GLU A 11 -9.51 14.18 11.36
N TYR A 12 -9.36 12.88 11.29
CA TYR A 12 -9.24 11.98 12.45
C TYR A 12 -7.92 11.21 12.36
N ARG A 13 -7.40 10.84 13.54
CA ARG A 13 -6.24 9.98 13.69
C ARG A 13 -6.68 8.61 14.21
N CYS A 14 -6.13 7.54 13.68
CA CYS A 14 -6.40 6.18 14.11
C CYS A 14 -5.69 5.90 15.44
N LEU A 15 -6.44 5.51 16.48
CA LEU A 15 -5.93 5.09 17.79
C LEU A 15 -5.59 3.59 17.82
N VAL A 16 -6.24 2.84 16.94
CA VAL A 16 -6.06 1.40 16.75
C VAL A 16 -5.92 1.07 15.27
N ASN A 17 -5.48 -0.13 14.94
CA ASN A 17 -5.53 -0.62 13.56
C ASN A 17 -6.99 -0.85 13.15
N LEU A 18 -7.40 -0.29 12.02
CA LEU A 18 -8.77 -0.35 11.52
C LEU A 18 -8.84 -1.10 10.20
N ASN A 19 -9.83 -1.97 10.05
CA ASN A 19 -10.16 -2.58 8.78
C ASN A 19 -11.09 -1.66 7.98
N LEU A 20 -10.73 -1.43 6.71
CA LEU A 20 -11.49 -0.62 5.77
C LEU A 20 -11.92 -1.48 4.58
N TYR A 21 -13.16 -1.34 4.16
CA TYR A 21 -13.82 -2.24 3.23
C TYR A 21 -14.10 -1.58 1.88
N ASP A 22 -14.29 -2.36 0.82
CA ASP A 22 -14.53 -1.87 -0.54
C ASP A 22 -15.97 -1.36 -0.76
N SER A 23 -16.87 -1.72 0.15
CA SER A 23 -18.30 -1.39 0.05
C SER A 23 -18.92 -1.26 1.43
N PRO A 24 -20.10 -0.58 1.57
CA PRO A 24 -20.71 -0.30 2.86
C PRO A 24 -21.22 -1.55 3.59
N ASN A 25 -21.39 -2.70 2.90
CA ASN A 25 -21.73 -3.96 3.55
C ASN A 25 -20.58 -4.59 4.36
N CYS A 26 -19.38 -4.02 4.28
CA CYS A 26 -18.19 -4.41 5.06
C CYS A 26 -17.83 -5.90 4.99
N THR A 27 -18.00 -6.53 3.83
CA THR A 27 -17.74 -7.97 3.65
C THR A 27 -16.37 -8.29 3.07
N ARG A 28 -15.78 -7.38 2.27
CA ARG A 28 -14.51 -7.56 1.61
C ARG A 28 -13.52 -6.48 2.02
N LEU A 29 -12.42 -6.88 2.66
CA LEU A 29 -11.36 -5.97 3.05
C LEU A 29 -10.73 -5.31 1.81
N ALA A 30 -10.61 -3.99 1.82
CA ALA A 30 -9.96 -3.21 0.77
C ALA A 30 -8.55 -2.76 1.19
N THR A 31 -8.44 -2.29 2.45
CA THR A 31 -7.19 -1.85 3.04
C THR A 31 -7.31 -1.83 4.56
N GLN A 32 -6.21 -1.50 5.24
CA GLN A 32 -6.20 -1.26 6.68
C GLN A 32 -5.57 0.11 6.97
N ALA A 33 -6.07 0.77 8.01
CA ALA A 33 -5.44 1.96 8.55
C ALA A 33 -4.69 1.60 9.84
N ALA A 34 -3.37 1.64 9.80
CA ALA A 34 -2.53 1.41 10.98
C ALA A 34 -2.72 2.53 12.01
N VAL A 35 -2.40 2.23 13.28
CA VAL A 35 -2.32 3.24 14.35
C VAL A 35 -1.52 4.46 13.87
N GLY A 36 -2.05 5.64 14.14
CA GLY A 36 -1.41 6.91 13.80
C GLY A 36 -1.71 7.44 12.40
N ARG A 37 -2.30 6.63 11.49
CA ARG A 37 -2.76 7.12 10.19
C ARG A 37 -3.89 8.13 10.36
N HIS A 38 -3.96 9.03 9.40
CA HIS A 38 -4.98 10.05 9.32
C HIS A 38 -6.05 9.69 8.28
N LEU A 39 -7.30 10.02 8.58
CA LEU A 39 -8.41 9.86 7.64
C LEU A 39 -9.41 11.00 7.75
N GLN A 40 -10.18 11.19 6.69
CA GLN A 40 -11.33 12.09 6.63
C GLN A 40 -12.60 11.27 6.49
N ILE A 41 -13.64 11.62 7.24
CA ILE A 41 -14.97 11.06 7.05
C ILE A 41 -15.66 11.91 5.96
N LEU A 42 -15.99 11.28 4.83
CA LEU A 42 -16.52 11.97 3.65
C LEU A 42 -18.03 12.21 3.75
N SER A 43 -18.75 11.35 4.46
CA SER A 43 -20.19 11.50 4.71
C SER A 43 -20.51 11.25 6.18
N GLN A 44 -21.22 12.20 6.81
CA GLN A 44 -21.66 12.05 8.19
C GLN A 44 -22.90 11.13 8.33
N THR A 45 -23.55 10.79 7.24
CA THR A 45 -24.68 9.86 7.24
C THR A 45 -24.19 8.47 6.85
N PRO A 46 -24.27 7.48 7.74
CA PRO A 46 -23.87 6.12 7.43
C PRO A 46 -24.74 5.51 6.31
N VAL A 47 -24.12 4.65 5.50
CA VAL A 47 -24.77 3.78 4.54
C VAL A 47 -24.56 2.35 5.02
N GLU A 48 -25.61 1.56 5.20
CA GLU A 48 -25.55 0.16 5.68
C GLU A 48 -24.66 -0.01 6.94
N GLU A 49 -24.73 0.97 7.87
CA GLU A 49 -23.92 1.02 9.09
C GLU A 49 -22.40 1.21 8.86
N ALA A 50 -21.99 1.77 7.72
CA ALA A 50 -20.62 2.15 7.43
C ALA A 50 -20.50 3.63 7.03
N LEU A 51 -19.35 4.21 7.31
CA LEU A 51 -18.97 5.57 6.93
C LEU A 51 -17.98 5.52 5.77
N GLU A 52 -18.19 6.32 4.75
CA GLU A 52 -17.18 6.50 3.71
C GLU A 52 -16.04 7.36 4.25
N VAL A 53 -14.81 6.85 4.14
CA VAL A 53 -13.60 7.50 4.64
C VAL A 53 -12.54 7.59 3.54
N ARG A 54 -11.64 8.57 3.67
CA ARG A 54 -10.47 8.71 2.81
C ARG A 54 -9.21 8.82 3.67
N LEU A 55 -8.27 7.94 3.47
CA LEU A 55 -6.95 8.00 4.10
C LEU A 55 -6.17 9.20 3.57
N CYS A 56 -5.54 9.97 4.46
CA CYS A 56 -4.89 11.23 4.09
C CYS A 56 -3.54 11.00 3.40
N GLU A 57 -2.84 9.92 3.74
CA GLU A 57 -1.48 9.65 3.28
C GLU A 57 -1.44 9.18 1.83
N ASP A 58 -2.41 8.37 1.42
CA ASP A 58 -2.45 7.77 0.08
C ASP A 58 -3.71 8.14 -0.72
N GLY A 59 -4.66 8.86 -0.10
CA GLY A 59 -5.90 9.27 -0.74
C GLY A 59 -6.89 8.12 -0.98
N TYR A 60 -6.64 6.92 -0.44
CA TYR A 60 -7.48 5.75 -0.67
C TYR A 60 -8.84 5.90 0.00
N THR A 61 -9.91 5.71 -0.76
CA THR A 61 -11.29 5.80 -0.28
C THR A 61 -11.82 4.40 0.00
N ALA A 62 -12.45 4.22 1.16
CA ALA A 62 -13.00 2.95 1.60
C ALA A 62 -14.09 3.15 2.67
N TRP A 63 -14.65 2.07 3.19
CA TRP A 63 -15.75 2.09 4.16
C TRP A 63 -15.30 1.61 5.52
N LEU A 64 -15.60 2.41 6.56
CA LEU A 64 -15.34 2.13 7.96
C LEU A 64 -16.66 1.75 8.65
N PRO A 65 -16.79 0.56 9.29
CA PRO A 65 -17.95 0.23 10.11
C PRO A 65 -18.18 1.28 11.22
N VAL A 66 -19.41 1.70 11.44
CA VAL A 66 -19.76 2.74 12.44
C VAL A 66 -19.24 2.39 13.84
N GLN A 67 -19.29 1.10 14.22
CA GLN A 67 -18.78 0.65 15.52
C GLN A 67 -17.28 0.88 15.71
N GLU A 68 -16.52 0.94 14.62
CA GLU A 68 -15.07 1.21 14.67
C GLU A 68 -14.74 2.69 14.82
N HIS A 69 -15.74 3.58 14.76
CA HIS A 69 -15.54 5.02 14.97
C HIS A 69 -14.92 5.34 16.34
N ALA A 70 -15.17 4.50 17.35
CA ALA A 70 -14.55 4.63 18.67
C ALA A 70 -13.01 4.48 18.64
N GLY A 71 -12.44 3.89 17.58
CA GLY A 71 -11.00 3.79 17.33
C GLY A 71 -10.38 5.05 16.72
N LEU A 72 -11.14 6.14 16.59
CA LEU A 72 -10.69 7.41 16.03
C LEU A 72 -10.69 8.52 17.08
N GLU A 73 -9.73 9.43 16.98
CA GLU A 73 -9.76 10.72 17.67
C GLU A 73 -9.70 11.86 16.65
N LYS A 74 -10.31 13.00 16.96
CA LYS A 74 -10.18 14.18 16.11
C LYS A 74 -8.72 14.62 16.09
N ALA A 75 -8.15 14.75 14.91
CA ALA A 75 -6.75 15.13 14.75
C ALA A 75 -6.53 16.57 15.25
N GLU A 76 -5.54 16.76 16.14
CA GLU A 76 -5.14 18.09 16.60
C GLU A 76 -4.50 18.91 15.47
N THR A 77 -3.78 18.22 14.59
CA THR A 77 -3.13 18.81 13.41
C THR A 77 -3.48 17.99 12.18
N ARG A 78 -3.64 18.67 11.05
CA ARG A 78 -3.87 17.98 9.77
C ARG A 78 -2.61 17.26 9.30
N TYR A 79 -2.82 16.11 8.67
CA TYR A 79 -1.77 15.43 7.93
C TYR A 79 -1.13 16.37 6.90
N ARG A 80 0.18 16.33 6.86
CA ARG A 80 0.98 17.02 5.84
C ARG A 80 1.96 16.03 5.23
N ALA A 81 1.84 15.81 3.94
CA ALA A 81 2.79 14.98 3.22
C ALA A 81 4.19 15.60 3.30
N ILE A 82 5.18 14.74 3.52
CA ILE A 82 6.59 15.13 3.54
C ILE A 82 7.15 14.85 2.15
N ALA A 83 7.64 15.90 1.49
CA ALA A 83 8.39 15.75 0.26
C ALA A 83 9.78 15.20 0.59
N LEU A 84 10.20 14.16 -0.13
CA LEU A 84 11.54 13.58 -0.03
C LEU A 84 12.21 13.66 -1.40
N SER A 85 13.49 13.98 -1.41
CA SER A 85 14.33 13.89 -2.59
C SER A 85 14.67 12.44 -2.95
N PRO A 86 15.07 12.16 -4.20
CA PRO A 86 15.53 10.82 -4.58
C PRO A 86 16.67 10.29 -3.72
N ASP A 87 17.62 11.15 -3.33
CA ASP A 87 18.75 10.77 -2.47
C ASP A 87 18.29 10.37 -1.07
N GLU A 88 17.37 11.14 -0.45
CA GLU A 88 16.79 10.79 0.85
C GLU A 88 16.00 9.48 0.81
N ILE A 89 15.39 9.16 -0.32
CA ILE A 89 14.71 7.87 -0.52
C ILE A 89 15.74 6.75 -0.64
N GLU A 90 16.78 6.91 -1.46
CA GLU A 90 17.84 5.93 -1.65
C GLU A 90 18.51 5.57 -0.32
N GLU A 91 18.81 6.54 0.53
CA GLU A 91 19.36 6.35 1.88
C GLU A 91 18.45 5.49 2.79
N ARG A 92 17.13 5.49 2.56
CA ARG A 92 16.13 4.74 3.38
C ARG A 92 15.86 3.32 2.86
N ILE A 93 16.24 2.99 1.64
CA ILE A 93 15.99 1.67 1.03
C ILE A 93 16.52 0.51 1.89
N PRO A 94 17.70 0.56 2.51
CA PRO A 94 18.15 -0.51 3.39
C PRO A 94 17.16 -0.79 4.55
N THR A 95 16.55 0.25 5.11
CA THR A 95 15.54 0.11 6.18
C THR A 95 14.25 -0.53 5.67
N VAL A 96 13.80 -0.18 4.46
CA VAL A 96 12.67 -0.82 3.78
C VAL A 96 12.91 -2.32 3.63
N ILE A 97 14.09 -2.73 3.14
CA ILE A 97 14.47 -4.13 2.96
C ILE A 97 14.53 -4.88 4.31
N VAL A 98 15.06 -4.24 5.34
CA VAL A 98 15.13 -4.82 6.70
C VAL A 98 13.72 -5.06 7.24
N PHE A 99 12.80 -4.10 7.08
CA PHE A 99 11.40 -4.27 7.48
C PHE A 99 10.76 -5.50 6.83
N MET A 100 10.89 -5.63 5.50
CA MET A 100 10.27 -6.74 4.77
C MET A 100 10.85 -8.09 5.16
N LYS A 101 12.17 -8.17 5.36
CA LYS A 101 12.83 -9.40 5.83
C LYS A 101 12.41 -9.75 7.27
N ALA A 102 12.23 -8.77 8.14
CA ALA A 102 11.73 -8.98 9.49
C ALA A 102 10.28 -9.46 9.48
N ALA A 103 9.41 -8.85 8.66
CA ALA A 103 8.02 -9.30 8.48
C ALA A 103 7.94 -10.75 7.97
N MET A 104 8.82 -11.14 7.05
CA MET A 104 8.89 -12.53 6.54
C MET A 104 9.25 -13.55 7.62
N GLN A 105 10.01 -13.18 8.66
CA GLN A 105 10.40 -14.08 9.75
C GLN A 105 9.28 -14.31 10.77
N GLN A 106 8.23 -13.51 10.75
CA GLN A 106 7.06 -13.71 11.60
C GLN A 106 6.11 -14.72 10.96
N PRO A 107 5.35 -15.51 11.76
CA PRO A 107 4.24 -16.28 11.22
C PRO A 107 3.26 -15.37 10.49
N ASN A 108 3.12 -15.55 9.19
CA ASN A 108 2.29 -14.71 8.35
C ASN A 108 1.56 -15.55 7.29
N TYR A 109 0.49 -14.98 6.74
CA TYR A 109 -0.21 -15.49 5.57
C TYR A 109 -0.65 -14.31 4.67
N TYR A 110 -0.95 -14.62 3.42
CA TYR A 110 -1.47 -13.62 2.51
C TYR A 110 -2.89 -13.19 2.93
N LEU A 111 -3.06 -11.91 3.20
CA LEU A 111 -4.35 -11.30 3.50
C LEU A 111 -4.70 -10.29 2.41
N TRP A 112 -5.71 -10.57 1.61
CA TRP A 112 -6.22 -9.57 0.66
C TRP A 112 -6.62 -8.28 1.39
N GLY A 113 -6.16 -7.13 0.93
CA GLY A 113 -6.39 -5.85 1.61
C GLY A 113 -5.47 -5.59 2.81
N GLY A 114 -4.60 -6.53 3.18
CA GLY A 114 -3.72 -6.41 4.34
C GLY A 114 -2.59 -5.40 4.12
N THR A 115 -2.45 -4.47 5.06
CA THR A 115 -1.37 -3.46 5.12
C THR A 115 -0.75 -3.35 6.52
N VAL A 116 -1.22 -4.16 7.46
CA VAL A 116 -0.79 -4.18 8.87
C VAL A 116 -0.28 -5.56 9.23
N GLU A 117 0.79 -5.60 10.03
CA GLU A 117 1.39 -6.84 10.49
C GLU A 117 0.38 -7.74 11.25
N PRO A 118 0.56 -9.06 11.17
CA PRO A 118 1.63 -9.74 10.43
C PRO A 118 1.27 -10.09 8.98
N ASN A 119 0.07 -9.72 8.49
CA ASN A 119 -0.50 -10.25 7.26
C ASN A 119 -0.70 -9.16 6.22
N TYR A 120 -0.11 -9.37 5.05
CA TYR A 120 -0.09 -8.38 3.97
C TYR A 120 -0.55 -8.98 2.65
N ASP A 121 -1.16 -8.15 1.78
CA ASP A 121 -1.15 -8.45 0.35
C ASP A 121 0.13 -7.92 -0.31
N CYS A 122 0.27 -8.10 -1.62
CA CYS A 122 1.50 -7.74 -2.34
C CYS A 122 1.83 -6.24 -2.25
N SER A 123 0.90 -5.39 -2.62
CA SER A 123 1.08 -3.94 -2.61
C SER A 123 1.03 -3.34 -1.19
N GLY A 124 0.28 -3.97 -0.29
CA GLY A 124 0.24 -3.59 1.12
C GLY A 124 1.56 -3.83 1.85
N LEU A 125 2.28 -4.91 1.54
CA LEU A 125 3.63 -5.13 2.05
C LEU A 125 4.60 -4.04 1.56
N MET A 126 4.55 -3.67 0.28
CA MET A 126 5.34 -2.56 -0.27
C MET A 126 4.98 -1.26 0.46
N GLN A 127 3.70 -0.92 0.53
CA GLN A 127 3.25 0.31 1.18
C GLN A 127 3.68 0.37 2.65
N ALA A 128 3.49 -0.70 3.43
CA ALA A 128 3.87 -0.75 4.84
C ALA A 128 5.38 -0.60 5.05
N ALA A 129 6.21 -1.27 4.24
CA ALA A 129 7.66 -1.21 4.34
C ALA A 129 8.21 0.19 4.03
N PHE A 130 7.71 0.84 2.98
CA PHE A 130 8.09 2.21 2.64
C PHE A 130 7.56 3.21 3.67
N ALA A 131 6.29 3.08 4.12
CA ALA A 131 5.72 3.94 5.14
C ALA A 131 6.47 3.89 6.48
N ALA A 132 6.96 2.72 6.88
CA ALA A 132 7.83 2.56 8.06
C ALA A 132 9.14 3.36 7.95
N SER A 133 9.55 3.71 6.73
CA SER A 133 10.70 4.58 6.43
C SER A 133 10.29 6.03 6.10
N GLY A 134 9.00 6.38 6.30
CA GLY A 134 8.47 7.73 6.03
C GLY A 134 8.26 8.03 4.55
N ILE A 135 8.20 7.00 3.69
CA ILE A 135 7.96 7.11 2.26
C ILE A 135 6.57 6.55 1.97
N TRP A 136 5.67 7.33 1.42
CA TRP A 136 4.35 6.85 1.04
C TRP A 136 4.31 6.35 -0.40
N LEU A 137 3.57 5.25 -0.61
CA LEU A 137 3.24 4.70 -1.92
C LEU A 137 1.71 4.68 -2.09
N PRO A 138 1.18 4.69 -3.31
CA PRO A 138 -0.22 4.36 -3.57
C PRO A 138 -0.57 2.97 -3.05
N ARG A 139 -1.87 2.72 -2.81
CA ARG A 139 -2.34 1.47 -2.21
C ARG A 139 -2.22 0.27 -3.14
N ASP A 140 -2.63 0.40 -4.38
CA ASP A 140 -2.77 -0.73 -5.30
C ASP A 140 -1.54 -0.92 -6.19
N SER A 141 -1.22 -2.16 -6.55
CA SER A 141 -0.02 -2.50 -7.34
C SER A 141 0.07 -1.78 -8.68
N TYR A 142 -1.06 -1.62 -9.37
CA TYR A 142 -1.08 -0.88 -10.64
C TYR A 142 -0.84 0.62 -10.44
N GLN A 143 -1.32 1.20 -9.33
CA GLN A 143 -1.05 2.60 -8.97
C GLN A 143 0.42 2.79 -8.59
N GLN A 144 1.03 1.79 -7.93
CA GLN A 144 2.46 1.80 -7.62
C GLN A 144 3.29 1.73 -8.91
N ALA A 145 2.86 0.94 -9.90
CA ALA A 145 3.51 0.90 -11.20
C ALA A 145 3.43 2.25 -11.93
N ASP A 146 2.26 2.89 -11.93
CA ASP A 146 2.04 4.20 -12.56
C ASP A 146 2.80 5.33 -11.83
N PHE A 147 3.04 5.17 -10.52
CA PHE A 147 3.71 6.18 -9.69
C PHE A 147 5.23 6.14 -9.79
N THR A 148 5.82 4.94 -9.92
CA THR A 148 7.28 4.78 -9.94
C THR A 148 7.89 5.24 -11.26
N GLN A 149 9.15 5.71 -11.22
CA GLN A 149 9.91 5.98 -12.43
C GLN A 149 10.24 4.66 -13.13
N PRO A 150 9.77 4.43 -14.36
CA PRO A 150 10.10 3.20 -15.10
C PRO A 150 11.62 3.04 -15.28
N ILE A 151 12.10 1.82 -15.15
CA ILE A 151 13.51 1.47 -15.37
C ILE A 151 13.61 0.18 -16.20
N GLU A 152 14.70 0.03 -16.95
CA GLU A 152 15.02 -1.19 -17.66
C GLU A 152 15.49 -2.28 -16.67
N PHE A 153 15.28 -3.55 -17.02
CA PHE A 153 15.63 -4.67 -16.12
C PHE A 153 17.13 -4.75 -15.80
N GLU A 154 17.98 -4.33 -16.74
CA GLU A 154 19.43 -4.26 -16.58
C GLU A 154 19.87 -3.18 -15.56
N GLN A 155 18.98 -2.25 -15.24
CA GLN A 155 19.23 -1.16 -14.29
C GLN A 155 18.70 -1.45 -12.89
N LEU A 156 18.10 -2.65 -12.66
CA LEU A 156 17.53 -3.05 -11.38
C LEU A 156 18.57 -2.95 -10.25
N ARG A 157 18.17 -2.32 -9.17
CA ARG A 157 18.92 -2.20 -7.92
C ARG A 157 18.08 -2.70 -6.75
N PRO A 158 18.69 -3.09 -5.62
CA PRO A 158 17.94 -3.35 -4.40
C PRO A 158 17.04 -2.16 -4.04
N GLY A 159 15.75 -2.44 -3.77
CA GLY A 159 14.73 -1.43 -3.47
C GLY A 159 13.84 -1.02 -4.64
N ASP A 160 14.20 -1.37 -5.88
CA ASP A 160 13.31 -1.17 -7.03
C ASP A 160 12.11 -2.13 -6.98
N LEU A 161 10.96 -1.67 -7.44
CA LEU A 161 9.76 -2.49 -7.53
C LEU A 161 9.73 -3.25 -8.86
N VAL A 162 9.28 -4.50 -8.82
CA VAL A 162 9.06 -5.34 -10.00
C VAL A 162 7.58 -5.67 -10.10
N PHE A 163 7.02 -5.53 -11.31
CA PHE A 163 5.59 -5.59 -11.54
C PHE A 163 5.23 -6.76 -12.44
N PHE A 164 4.10 -7.41 -12.12
CA PHE A 164 3.63 -8.59 -12.79
C PHE A 164 2.18 -8.42 -13.23
N ALA A 165 1.81 -9.01 -14.38
CA ALA A 165 0.46 -8.98 -14.92
C ALA A 165 0.08 -10.33 -15.52
N LYS A 166 -1.15 -10.80 -15.22
CA LYS A 166 -1.76 -11.96 -15.91
C LYS A 166 -2.54 -11.56 -17.17
N ALA A 167 -2.85 -10.28 -17.28
CA ALA A 167 -3.57 -9.65 -18.39
C ALA A 167 -2.94 -8.28 -18.64
N GLU A 168 -3.68 -7.34 -19.19
CA GLU A 168 -3.17 -6.00 -19.55
C GLU A 168 -2.77 -5.14 -18.35
N ARG A 169 -3.36 -5.38 -17.16
CA ARG A 169 -3.15 -4.55 -15.98
C ARG A 169 -2.27 -5.24 -14.95
N VAL A 170 -1.33 -4.50 -14.39
CA VAL A 170 -0.52 -4.93 -13.23
C VAL A 170 -1.44 -5.37 -12.09
N ASN A 171 -1.21 -6.56 -11.57
CA ASN A 171 -1.99 -7.16 -10.48
C ASN A 171 -1.12 -7.73 -9.35
N HIS A 172 0.20 -7.64 -9.48
CA HIS A 172 1.12 -8.08 -8.44
C HIS A 172 2.41 -7.25 -8.48
N VAL A 173 3.07 -7.14 -7.31
CA VAL A 173 4.29 -6.38 -7.12
C VAL A 173 5.19 -7.06 -6.10
N GLY A 174 6.49 -6.93 -6.28
CA GLY A 174 7.52 -7.29 -5.33
C GLY A 174 8.64 -6.25 -5.30
N LEU A 175 9.54 -6.36 -4.34
CA LEU A 175 10.71 -5.50 -4.20
C LEU A 175 11.97 -6.28 -4.51
N HIS A 176 12.76 -5.80 -5.45
CA HIS A 176 14.04 -6.40 -5.86
C HIS A 176 15.10 -6.28 -4.74
N LEU A 177 15.78 -7.39 -4.45
CA LEU A 177 16.77 -7.50 -3.38
C LEU A 177 18.22 -7.50 -3.87
N GLY A 178 18.42 -7.53 -5.19
CA GLY A 178 19.71 -7.80 -5.82
C GLY A 178 19.85 -9.26 -6.28
N ASP A 179 20.83 -9.53 -7.13
CA ASP A 179 21.18 -10.88 -7.62
C ASP A 179 19.99 -11.67 -8.20
N GLY A 180 19.05 -10.95 -8.85
CA GLY A 180 17.87 -11.53 -9.46
C GLY A 180 16.83 -12.07 -8.46
N HIS A 181 16.88 -11.66 -7.19
CA HIS A 181 15.89 -12.03 -6.18
C HIS A 181 14.95 -10.88 -5.86
N TYR A 182 13.71 -11.20 -5.54
CA TYR A 182 12.74 -10.23 -5.06
C TYR A 182 11.90 -10.79 -3.90
N ILE A 183 11.46 -9.94 -3.01
CA ILE A 183 10.57 -10.26 -1.89
C ILE A 183 9.16 -9.77 -2.18
N HIS A 184 8.16 -10.60 -1.92
CA HIS A 184 6.76 -10.29 -2.15
C HIS A 184 5.85 -11.04 -1.17
N SER A 185 4.58 -10.65 -1.07
CA SER A 185 3.52 -11.43 -0.43
C SER A 185 2.58 -11.96 -1.51
N SER A 186 2.33 -13.26 -1.56
CA SER A 186 1.51 -13.91 -2.58
C SER A 186 0.48 -14.85 -2.01
N GLY A 187 -0.67 -14.97 -2.70
CA GLY A 187 -1.82 -15.74 -2.25
C GLY A 187 -1.56 -17.24 -2.19
N LYS A 188 -2.45 -17.96 -1.47
CA LYS A 188 -2.39 -19.41 -1.34
C LYS A 188 -2.47 -20.14 -2.68
N GLU A 189 -3.28 -19.63 -3.62
CA GLU A 189 -3.45 -20.23 -4.95
C GLU A 189 -2.20 -20.12 -5.82
N THR A 190 -1.31 -19.20 -5.52
CA THR A 190 -0.01 -19.01 -6.18
C THR A 190 1.12 -19.76 -5.48
N GLY A 191 0.82 -20.41 -4.35
CA GLY A 191 1.67 -21.39 -3.69
C GLY A 191 2.48 -20.90 -2.48
N ARG A 192 2.70 -19.57 -2.30
CA ARG A 192 3.49 -19.06 -1.16
C ARG A 192 2.66 -18.88 0.11
N ASN A 193 1.43 -18.37 -0.05
CA ASN A 193 0.51 -18.03 1.06
C ASN A 193 1.17 -17.16 2.13
N GLY A 194 1.80 -16.07 1.71
CA GLY A 194 2.47 -15.12 2.59
C GLY A 194 3.72 -14.52 1.96
N ILE A 195 4.61 -14.01 2.80
CA ILE A 195 5.82 -13.32 2.38
C ILE A 195 6.91 -14.36 2.03
N ALA A 196 7.49 -14.23 0.84
CA ALA A 196 8.55 -15.10 0.36
C ALA A 196 9.54 -14.36 -0.53
N ILE A 197 10.70 -14.98 -0.76
CA ILE A 197 11.70 -14.52 -1.71
C ILE A 197 11.72 -15.50 -2.89
N ASP A 198 11.57 -14.95 -4.10
CA ASP A 198 11.63 -15.70 -5.35
C ASP A 198 12.71 -15.14 -6.29
N ARG A 199 13.04 -15.89 -7.34
CA ARG A 199 14.00 -15.49 -8.37
C ARG A 199 13.29 -14.97 -9.62
N LEU A 200 13.86 -13.94 -10.23
CA LEU A 200 13.45 -13.42 -11.55
C LEU A 200 14.17 -14.23 -12.64
N SER A 201 13.88 -15.53 -12.76
CA SER A 201 14.47 -16.38 -13.79
C SER A 201 13.63 -17.63 -14.08
N GLU A 202 13.88 -18.27 -15.22
CA GLU A 202 13.30 -19.58 -15.57
C GLU A 202 13.91 -20.74 -14.73
N ASP A 203 15.01 -20.52 -14.01
CA ASP A 203 15.70 -21.56 -13.23
C ASP A 203 15.08 -21.81 -11.84
N GLY A 204 14.04 -21.06 -11.48
CA GLY A 204 13.32 -21.22 -10.21
C GLY A 204 12.40 -22.45 -10.18
N ASP A 205 11.70 -22.61 -9.06
CA ASP A 205 10.59 -23.56 -8.98
C ASP A 205 9.42 -23.14 -9.85
N GLU A 206 8.35 -23.93 -9.86
CA GLU A 206 7.16 -23.66 -10.72
C GLU A 206 6.52 -22.30 -10.40
N ILE A 207 6.51 -21.91 -9.13
CA ILE A 207 5.93 -20.62 -8.69
C ILE A 207 6.79 -19.46 -9.19
N ALA A 208 8.11 -19.50 -8.95
CA ALA A 208 9.04 -18.48 -9.42
C ALA A 208 8.99 -18.32 -10.94
N ARG A 209 8.98 -19.43 -11.69
CA ARG A 209 8.81 -19.41 -13.15
C ARG A 209 7.48 -18.81 -13.59
N SER A 210 6.40 -19.14 -12.89
CA SER A 210 5.07 -18.59 -13.19
C SER A 210 5.05 -17.06 -13.03
N TYR A 211 5.66 -16.53 -11.97
CA TYR A 211 5.80 -15.08 -11.80
C TYR A 211 6.75 -14.47 -12.85
N PHE A 212 7.89 -15.09 -13.09
CA PHE A 212 8.84 -14.58 -14.07
C PHE A 212 8.22 -14.39 -15.46
N ARG A 213 7.37 -15.32 -15.91
CA ARG A 213 6.62 -15.21 -17.18
C ARG A 213 5.56 -14.12 -17.19
N GLN A 214 5.18 -13.60 -16.03
CA GLN A 214 4.22 -12.52 -15.86
C GLN A 214 4.89 -11.17 -15.62
N LEU A 215 6.24 -11.13 -15.57
CA LEU A 215 7.00 -9.90 -15.36
C LEU A 215 6.79 -8.95 -16.54
N VAL A 216 6.30 -7.73 -16.26
CA VAL A 216 5.93 -6.75 -17.29
C VAL A 216 6.67 -5.41 -17.15
N GLY A 217 7.35 -5.17 -16.06
CA GLY A 217 8.07 -3.92 -15.86
C GLY A 217 8.73 -3.82 -14.50
N ALA A 218 9.51 -2.76 -14.36
CA ALA A 218 10.14 -2.38 -13.10
C ALA A 218 10.11 -0.86 -12.92
N GLY A 219 10.17 -0.40 -11.67
CA GLY A 219 10.11 1.02 -11.37
C GLY A 219 10.84 1.39 -10.08
N ARG A 220 11.44 2.57 -10.08
CA ARG A 220 12.16 3.14 -8.94
C ARG A 220 11.32 4.17 -8.22
N VAL A 221 11.23 4.05 -6.91
CA VAL A 221 10.61 5.07 -6.06
C VAL A 221 11.57 6.25 -5.95
N VAL A 222 11.20 7.39 -6.51
CA VAL A 222 12.01 8.62 -6.53
C VAL A 222 11.33 9.80 -5.84
N ALA A 223 10.12 9.58 -5.32
CA ALA A 223 9.34 10.56 -4.55
C ALA A 223 8.50 9.84 -3.50
N SER A 224 8.09 10.54 -2.45
CA SER A 224 7.02 10.08 -1.56
C SER A 224 5.68 10.49 -2.17
N TYR A 225 4.74 9.55 -2.24
CA TYR A 225 3.42 9.80 -2.84
C TYR A 225 2.67 10.89 -2.07
N GLN A 226 2.05 11.78 -2.82
CA GLN A 226 1.19 12.83 -2.30
C GLN A 226 -0.13 12.75 -3.06
N PRO A 227 -1.22 12.35 -2.40
CA PRO A 227 -2.51 12.33 -3.06
C PRO A 227 -2.88 13.75 -3.50
N SER A 228 -3.33 13.90 -4.75
CA SER A 228 -3.85 15.18 -5.22
C SER A 228 -4.97 15.61 -4.26
N LEU A 229 -4.82 16.77 -3.65
CA LEU A 229 -5.91 17.40 -2.92
C LEU A 229 -7.00 17.65 -3.97
N VAL A 230 -7.95 16.74 -4.08
CA VAL A 230 -9.17 17.01 -4.84
C VAL A 230 -9.86 18.12 -4.06
N SER A 231 -9.68 19.36 -4.53
CA SER A 231 -10.55 20.45 -4.10
C SER A 231 -11.97 20.02 -4.47
N CYS A 232 -12.77 19.68 -3.47
CA CYS A 232 -14.20 19.55 -3.67
C CYS A 232 -14.70 20.93 -4.17
N THR A 233 -14.86 21.06 -5.49
CA THR A 233 -15.56 22.15 -6.16
C THR A 233 -17.04 22.00 -5.96
#